data_bf3d6d54831a3dcff0382e50fda07547
#
_entry.id   bf3d6d54831a3dcff0382e50fda07547
#
_cell.length_a   1.000
_cell.length_b   1.000
_cell.length_c   1.000
_cell.angle_alpha   90.00
_cell.angle_beta   90.00
_cell.angle_gamma   90.00
#
_symmetry.space_group_name_H-M   'P 1'
#
loop_
_entity.id
_entity.type
_entity.pdbx_description
1 polymer ?
#
loop_
_entity_poly.entity_id
_entity_poly.type
_entity_poly.pdbx_seq_one_letter_code
_entity_poly.pdbx_strand_id
1 'polypeptide(L)'
;MESLLPRVERRAINSFQNYIQQIRFPFFKKLKPGTKIDLDFPFTALVGPNGSGKSSTLQALYGCPATYNVAHYWFSTAIDPIEESGGEAYRYIYKYKPQGYSESVEIAQKRTKRANDPDYWETARPMIRDGMEPMPTSFPSRLEGLRNATRWKKMQKNVVYIDFRAELSSFDKFFYFGTYTKSNSINSKQAFLRKRSKVLKKHIAQLEGSTTPRTWHGRSTYKADHLSTIELEWVNRILGKNYVAAKIVEHDLFNNKGYSIIFTKPDSSYSEAVAGSGEVSVVNCVVKVLRAENSSLILLDEPEVSLHPGAQRALRELLFHVIVTAGCQVIMSTHSEHFVQGLPNKAVKLFQYDESSDSYSVMNSCSPEQSFIRLGSEIHSSKRKIYVEDILAKAAVTEAIKEIDREILQSIEIIPYPGGADTIVNNLLVHFTASETSTNDMVFLDGDMRRCVRSHEVGDFERELEEGTLCHQVMRENIPETEYSNIDTTIREQTSKCGSSFALPLNGGNADNSEQKLEFKLRMLNVFHEKFQFMSADTPEELVWEVATGNELFNISAIKERFSNGSYKDKFRQLSEEEYGEDTTAKEIFELQKRFLARRDRNSPQWLKFKESVRLLIQVEDLSLQAAS
;
A
#
# COMPACT_ATOMS: atom_id res chain seq x y z
N MET A 1 -1.25 25.20 8.48
CA MET A 1 -1.12 24.44 9.76
C MET A 1 -0.08 23.36 9.48
N GLU A 2 0.93 23.26 10.31
CA GLU A 2 1.98 22.23 10.18
C GLU A 2 1.37 20.82 10.29
N SER A 3 1.95 19.87 9.56
CA SER A 3 1.54 18.47 9.64
C SER A 3 1.75 17.90 11.04
N LEU A 4 0.80 17.10 11.51
CA LEU A 4 0.91 16.41 12.80
C LEU A 4 1.81 15.15 12.73
N LEU A 5 2.25 14.76 11.55
CA LEU A 5 3.11 13.56 11.36
C LEU A 5 4.34 13.55 12.27
N PRO A 6 5.14 14.63 12.42
CA PRO A 6 6.30 14.62 13.32
C PRO A 6 5.94 14.36 14.79
N ARG A 7 4.71 14.72 15.20
CA ARG A 7 4.23 14.43 16.57
C ARG A 7 3.83 12.96 16.72
N VAL A 8 3.29 12.35 15.68
CA VAL A 8 2.99 10.90 15.63
C VAL A 8 4.29 10.09 15.67
N GLU A 9 5.31 10.48 14.89
CA GLU A 9 6.63 9.82 14.84
C GLU A 9 7.35 9.79 16.19
N ARG A 10 7.25 10.87 16.97
CA ARG A 10 7.86 10.96 18.30
C ARG A 10 7.14 10.14 19.36
N ARG A 11 5.93 9.64 19.07
CA ARG A 11 5.15 8.91 20.04
C ARG A 11 5.60 7.44 20.12
N ALA A 12 6.17 7.04 21.23
CA ALA A 12 6.62 5.67 21.44
C ALA A 12 5.43 4.70 21.44
N ILE A 13 5.51 3.60 20.70
CA ILE A 13 4.46 2.55 20.63
C ILE A 13 4.09 2.02 22.01
N ASN A 14 5.06 1.89 22.91
CA ASN A 14 4.83 1.44 24.28
C ASN A 14 3.97 2.41 25.14
N SER A 15 3.71 3.63 24.66
CA SER A 15 2.79 4.57 25.34
C SER A 15 1.31 4.30 25.02
N PHE A 16 1.01 3.45 24.04
CA PHE A 16 -0.34 3.09 23.66
C PHE A 16 -0.86 1.91 24.48
N GLN A 17 -2.09 2.00 24.98
CA GLN A 17 -2.71 0.91 25.72
C GLN A 17 -3.21 -0.18 24.78
N ASN A 18 -2.93 -1.44 25.14
CA ASN A 18 -3.37 -2.60 24.37
C ASN A 18 -3.13 -2.43 22.86
N TYR A 19 -1.91 -2.04 22.49
CA TYR A 19 -1.52 -1.82 21.10
C TYR A 19 -1.28 -3.15 20.39
N ILE A 20 -1.93 -3.39 19.26
CA ILE A 20 -1.66 -4.55 18.42
C ILE A 20 -0.33 -4.30 17.69
N GLN A 21 0.67 -5.10 18.00
CA GLN A 21 2.02 -4.97 17.46
C GLN A 21 2.20 -5.75 16.14
N GLN A 22 1.48 -6.86 16.01
CA GLN A 22 1.59 -7.75 14.85
C GLN A 22 0.29 -8.54 14.68
N ILE A 23 -0.07 -8.83 13.45
CA ILE A 23 -1.03 -9.88 13.10
C ILE A 23 -0.38 -10.82 12.09
N ARG A 24 -0.58 -12.14 12.25
CA ARG A 24 -0.08 -13.15 11.33
C ARG A 24 -1.16 -14.15 10.96
N PHE A 25 -1.04 -14.71 9.78
CA PHE A 25 -2.06 -15.52 9.13
C PHE A 25 -1.49 -16.91 8.77
N PRO A 26 -1.49 -17.88 9.72
CA PRO A 26 -1.10 -19.25 9.40
C PRO A 26 -2.01 -19.88 8.34
N PHE A 27 -3.32 -19.59 8.37
CA PHE A 27 -4.26 -20.00 7.33
C PHE A 27 -5.50 -19.08 7.36
N PHE A 28 -5.59 -18.17 6.37
CA PHE A 28 -6.68 -17.18 6.33
C PHE A 28 -6.93 -16.66 4.91
N LYS A 29 -8.08 -17.04 4.33
CA LYS A 29 -8.51 -16.62 2.97
C LYS A 29 -7.39 -16.86 1.93
N LYS A 30 -7.12 -15.87 1.07
CA LYS A 30 -6.08 -15.91 0.03
C LYS A 30 -4.72 -15.35 0.47
N LEU A 31 -4.52 -15.12 1.76
CA LEU A 31 -3.20 -14.73 2.26
C LEU A 31 -2.27 -15.94 2.28
N LYS A 32 -1.03 -15.76 1.82
CA LYS A 32 0.00 -16.79 1.83
C LYS A 32 0.18 -17.29 3.27
N PRO A 33 0.15 -18.62 3.50
CA PRO A 33 0.35 -19.18 4.84
C PRO A 33 1.62 -18.63 5.50
N GLY A 34 1.50 -18.16 6.74
CA GLY A 34 2.62 -17.56 7.47
C GLY A 34 2.82 -16.06 7.23
N THR A 35 2.02 -15.41 6.38
CA THR A 35 2.09 -13.94 6.20
C THR A 35 1.98 -13.22 7.54
N LYS A 36 2.91 -12.30 7.79
CA LYS A 36 2.99 -11.43 8.98
C LYS A 36 2.82 -9.98 8.57
N ILE A 37 2.10 -9.22 9.40
CA ILE A 37 1.97 -7.77 9.26
C ILE A 37 2.38 -7.15 10.60
N ASP A 38 3.52 -6.46 10.59
CA ASP A 38 4.05 -5.74 11.74
C ASP A 38 3.42 -4.34 11.78
N LEU A 39 2.92 -3.96 12.94
CA LEU A 39 2.25 -2.68 13.14
C LEU A 39 3.17 -1.74 13.95
N ASP A 40 4.31 -1.40 13.34
CA ASP A 40 5.41 -0.66 13.99
C ASP A 40 5.19 0.86 14.01
N PHE A 41 4.05 1.31 13.52
CA PHE A 41 3.71 2.72 13.47
C PHE A 41 2.21 2.92 13.79
N PRO A 42 1.84 3.92 14.60
CA PRO A 42 0.46 4.08 15.07
C PRO A 42 -0.57 4.35 13.97
N PHE A 43 -0.11 4.82 12.82
CA PHE A 43 -0.87 4.95 11.59
C PHE A 43 -0.32 3.97 10.56
N THR A 44 -1.08 2.95 10.20
CA THR A 44 -0.65 1.93 9.24
C THR A 44 -1.54 1.94 8.00
N ALA A 45 -0.93 2.06 6.83
CA ALA A 45 -1.61 1.97 5.54
C ALA A 45 -1.38 0.61 4.89
N LEU A 46 -2.44 -0.12 4.59
CA LEU A 46 -2.45 -1.35 3.82
C LEU A 46 -2.67 -0.98 2.34
N VAL A 47 -1.68 -1.21 1.51
CA VAL A 47 -1.67 -0.84 0.09
C VAL A 47 -1.53 -2.09 -0.76
N GLY A 48 -2.19 -2.15 -1.91
CA GLY A 48 -2.11 -3.32 -2.81
C GLY A 48 -3.30 -3.37 -3.77
N PRO A 49 -3.30 -4.28 -4.77
CA PRO A 49 -4.37 -4.40 -5.76
C PRO A 49 -5.70 -4.82 -5.14
N ASN A 50 -6.78 -4.72 -5.93
CA ASN A 50 -8.09 -5.22 -5.52
C ASN A 50 -8.04 -6.73 -5.26
N GLY A 51 -8.76 -7.19 -4.24
CA GLY A 51 -8.79 -8.62 -3.87
C GLY A 51 -7.56 -9.15 -3.15
N SER A 52 -6.55 -8.32 -2.86
CA SER A 52 -5.28 -8.73 -2.22
C SER A 52 -5.39 -9.10 -0.73
N GLY A 53 -6.54 -8.90 -0.10
CA GLY A 53 -6.74 -9.25 1.31
C GLY A 53 -6.64 -8.08 2.30
N LYS A 54 -6.55 -6.81 1.84
CA LYS A 54 -6.54 -5.61 2.69
C LYS A 54 -7.76 -5.54 3.60
N SER A 55 -8.97 -5.53 3.03
CA SER A 55 -10.23 -5.52 3.81
C SER A 55 -10.36 -6.76 4.69
N SER A 56 -9.88 -7.94 4.23
CA SER A 56 -9.85 -9.16 5.04
C SER A 56 -8.95 -9.02 6.26
N THR A 57 -7.83 -8.33 6.12
CA THR A 57 -6.92 -7.99 7.24
C THR A 57 -7.59 -7.04 8.23
N LEU A 58 -8.27 -5.99 7.74
CA LEU A 58 -9.05 -5.10 8.61
C LEU A 58 -10.16 -5.85 9.37
N GLN A 59 -10.86 -6.77 8.72
CA GLN A 59 -11.88 -7.62 9.35
C GLN A 59 -11.30 -8.56 10.41
N ALA A 60 -10.10 -9.11 10.18
CA ALA A 60 -9.39 -9.90 11.18
C ALA A 60 -8.98 -9.04 12.39
N LEU A 61 -8.46 -7.84 12.15
CA LEU A 61 -8.13 -6.86 13.20
C LEU A 61 -9.37 -6.43 13.99
N TYR A 62 -10.52 -6.22 13.33
CA TYR A 62 -11.80 -5.99 13.97
C TYR A 62 -12.16 -7.14 14.93
N GLY A 63 -11.87 -8.37 14.55
CA GLY A 63 -12.14 -9.56 15.37
C GLY A 63 -11.17 -9.77 16.55
N CYS A 64 -10.09 -8.98 16.70
CA CYS A 64 -9.12 -9.15 17.79
C CYS A 64 -9.68 -8.83 19.18
N PRO A 65 -10.40 -7.71 19.44
CA PRO A 65 -10.93 -7.40 20.76
C PRO A 65 -12.14 -8.26 21.19
N ALA A 66 -12.42 -8.28 22.49
CA ALA A 66 -13.31 -9.24 23.11
C ALA A 66 -14.77 -9.17 22.63
N THR A 67 -15.30 -7.99 22.40
CA THR A 67 -16.71 -7.78 22.02
C THR A 67 -16.97 -7.86 20.52
N TYR A 68 -15.92 -8.07 19.71
CA TYR A 68 -15.99 -8.07 18.26
C TYR A 68 -15.65 -9.44 17.68
N ASN A 69 -16.17 -9.75 16.49
CA ASN A 69 -15.97 -11.05 15.86
C ASN A 69 -15.83 -10.89 14.34
N VAL A 70 -14.86 -11.58 13.76
CA VAL A 70 -14.64 -11.60 12.30
C VAL A 70 -15.86 -12.16 11.54
N ALA A 71 -16.66 -13.03 12.18
CA ALA A 71 -17.90 -13.55 11.61
C ALA A 71 -18.96 -12.49 11.28
N HIS A 72 -18.86 -11.26 11.84
CA HIS A 72 -19.72 -10.14 11.43
C HIS A 72 -19.53 -9.77 9.95
N TYR A 73 -18.35 -10.04 9.38
CA TYR A 73 -18.01 -9.70 8.01
C TYR A 73 -17.74 -10.92 7.13
N TRP A 74 -17.43 -12.06 7.72
CA TRP A 74 -17.12 -13.27 6.98
C TRP A 74 -17.81 -14.47 7.59
N PHE A 75 -18.88 -14.89 6.93
CA PHE A 75 -19.74 -15.99 7.34
C PHE A 75 -20.16 -16.83 6.12
N SER A 76 -20.52 -18.07 6.37
CA SER A 76 -20.88 -19.04 5.35
C SER A 76 -22.30 -18.81 4.87
N THR A 77 -22.52 -18.89 3.55
CA THR A 77 -23.86 -18.90 2.95
C THR A 77 -24.02 -20.14 2.06
N ALA A 78 -25.22 -20.40 1.59
CA ALA A 78 -25.46 -21.51 0.65
C ALA A 78 -24.78 -21.28 -0.72
N ILE A 79 -24.55 -20.01 -1.09
CA ILE A 79 -23.89 -19.63 -2.34
C ILE A 79 -22.37 -19.60 -2.15
N ASP A 80 -21.91 -19.09 -1.01
CA ASP A 80 -20.50 -18.93 -0.68
C ASP A 80 -20.17 -19.71 0.61
N PRO A 81 -20.10 -21.05 0.56
CA PRO A 81 -19.73 -21.85 1.72
C PRO A 81 -18.25 -21.62 2.05
N ILE A 82 -17.95 -21.43 3.34
CA ILE A 82 -16.57 -21.40 3.80
C ILE A 82 -16.11 -22.84 3.98
N GLU A 83 -15.38 -23.34 2.99
CA GLU A 83 -14.80 -24.68 3.00
C GLU A 83 -13.39 -24.67 3.62
N GLU A 84 -13.13 -25.65 4.46
CA GLU A 84 -11.82 -25.89 5.07
C GLU A 84 -11.20 -27.11 4.37
N SER A 85 -10.14 -26.89 3.61
CA SER A 85 -9.43 -27.94 2.88
C SER A 85 -8.37 -28.62 3.77
N GLY A 86 -8.17 -29.94 3.57
CA GLY A 86 -7.07 -30.68 4.22
C GLY A 86 -7.16 -30.78 5.76
N GLY A 87 -8.33 -30.55 6.37
CA GLY A 87 -8.50 -30.59 7.83
C GLY A 87 -7.93 -29.36 8.57
N GLU A 88 -7.48 -28.34 7.82
CA GLU A 88 -6.96 -27.09 8.37
C GLU A 88 -8.09 -26.07 8.58
N ALA A 89 -8.28 -25.65 9.84
CA ALA A 89 -9.23 -24.60 10.16
C ALA A 89 -8.61 -23.19 9.97
N TYR A 90 -9.42 -22.28 9.43
CA TYR A 90 -9.02 -20.88 9.31
C TYR A 90 -8.65 -20.30 10.66
N ARG A 91 -7.53 -19.59 10.70
CA ARG A 91 -6.99 -19.01 11.92
C ARG A 91 -6.06 -17.84 11.64
N TYR A 92 -6.01 -16.92 12.57
CA TYR A 92 -5.04 -15.83 12.64
C TYR A 92 -4.57 -15.62 14.07
N ILE A 93 -3.40 -15.03 14.22
CA ILE A 93 -2.75 -14.82 15.51
C ILE A 93 -2.36 -13.35 15.58
N TYR A 94 -2.69 -12.69 16.68
CA TYR A 94 -2.25 -11.32 16.90
C TYR A 94 -1.44 -11.20 18.18
N LYS A 95 -0.48 -10.27 18.16
CA LYS A 95 0.44 -9.98 19.24
C LYS A 95 0.15 -8.58 19.79
N TYR A 96 0.04 -8.45 21.11
CA TYR A 96 -0.10 -7.16 21.77
C TYR A 96 0.57 -7.18 23.13
N LYS A 97 0.84 -5.99 23.68
CA LYS A 97 1.38 -5.84 25.02
C LYS A 97 0.25 -5.44 25.97
N PRO A 98 -0.16 -6.31 26.93
CA PRO A 98 -1.16 -5.96 27.91
C PRO A 98 -0.68 -4.86 28.85
N GLN A 99 -1.59 -3.98 29.25
CA GLN A 99 -1.25 -2.93 30.21
C GLN A 99 -0.80 -3.54 31.55
N GLY A 100 0.34 -3.07 32.04
CA GLY A 100 0.91 -3.52 33.32
C GLY A 100 1.67 -4.86 33.23
N TYR A 101 1.85 -5.42 32.01
CA TYR A 101 2.70 -6.58 31.79
C TYR A 101 3.94 -6.19 30.97
N SER A 102 5.10 -6.77 31.32
CA SER A 102 6.37 -6.44 30.66
C SER A 102 6.49 -7.01 29.27
N GLU A 103 5.88 -8.17 29.04
CA GLU A 103 6.00 -8.95 27.82
C GLU A 103 4.77 -8.81 26.92
N SER A 104 4.96 -9.05 25.64
CA SER A 104 3.86 -9.15 24.70
C SER A 104 3.28 -10.57 24.72
N VAL A 105 1.96 -10.66 24.48
CA VAL A 105 1.25 -11.95 24.43
C VAL A 105 0.66 -12.18 23.04
N GLU A 106 0.61 -13.45 22.64
CA GLU A 106 0.00 -13.87 21.38
C GLU A 106 -1.34 -14.54 21.61
N ILE A 107 -2.34 -14.15 20.84
CA ILE A 107 -3.68 -14.73 20.90
C ILE A 107 -4.05 -15.30 19.55
N ALA A 108 -4.32 -16.59 19.49
CA ALA A 108 -4.86 -17.26 18.32
C ALA A 108 -6.38 -17.18 18.30
N GLN A 109 -6.91 -16.77 17.17
CA GLN A 109 -8.34 -16.88 16.81
C GLN A 109 -8.49 -17.98 15.79
N LYS A 110 -9.36 -18.93 16.07
CA LYS A 110 -9.60 -20.11 15.22
C LYS A 110 -11.09 -20.24 14.94
N ARG A 111 -11.44 -20.50 13.68
CA ARG A 111 -12.79 -20.89 13.29
C ARG A 111 -13.06 -22.32 13.74
N THR A 112 -14.21 -22.55 14.33
CA THR A 112 -14.64 -23.86 14.82
C THR A 112 -16.09 -24.08 14.38
N LYS A 113 -16.36 -25.15 13.63
CA LYS A 113 -17.72 -25.50 13.24
C LYS A 113 -18.49 -26.02 14.46
N ARG A 114 -19.64 -25.42 14.76
CA ARG A 114 -20.58 -25.87 15.77
C ARG A 114 -21.94 -26.17 15.11
N ALA A 115 -22.70 -27.08 15.63
CA ALA A 115 -23.97 -27.48 15.04
C ALA A 115 -24.96 -26.30 14.82
N ASN A 116 -24.96 -25.34 15.73
CA ASN A 116 -25.87 -24.19 15.69
C ASN A 116 -25.19 -22.89 15.27
N ASP A 117 -23.87 -22.90 15.02
CA ASP A 117 -23.07 -21.73 14.60
C ASP A 117 -21.90 -22.22 13.74
N PRO A 118 -22.09 -22.31 12.42
CA PRO A 118 -21.06 -22.81 11.52
C PRO A 118 -19.84 -21.88 11.42
N ASP A 119 -20.00 -20.62 11.81
CA ASP A 119 -18.98 -19.58 11.70
C ASP A 119 -18.45 -19.11 13.06
N TYR A 120 -18.49 -20.00 14.05
CA TYR A 120 -18.02 -19.69 15.39
C TYR A 120 -16.50 -19.51 15.43
N TRP A 121 -16.07 -18.39 15.98
CA TRP A 121 -14.65 -18.08 16.22
C TRP A 121 -14.36 -18.03 17.70
N GLU A 122 -13.32 -18.71 18.13
CA GLU A 122 -12.88 -18.75 19.51
C GLU A 122 -11.36 -18.56 19.66
N THR A 123 -10.93 -18.18 20.85
CA THR A 123 -9.51 -18.21 21.21
C THR A 123 -9.04 -19.66 21.31
N ALA A 124 -7.89 -19.96 20.71
CA ALA A 124 -7.27 -21.28 20.81
C ALA A 124 -6.16 -21.32 21.85
N ARG A 125 -5.76 -22.53 22.24
CA ARG A 125 -4.50 -22.74 22.97
C ARG A 125 -3.34 -22.34 22.09
N PRO A 126 -2.17 -21.95 22.66
CA PRO A 126 -0.98 -21.67 21.87
C PRO A 126 -0.68 -22.82 20.89
N MET A 127 -0.50 -22.47 19.64
CA MET A 127 -0.23 -23.42 18.56
C MET A 127 1.26 -23.41 18.24
N ILE A 128 2.01 -24.31 18.82
CA ILE A 128 3.47 -24.39 18.63
C ILE A 128 3.82 -24.60 17.15
N ARG A 129 3.01 -25.38 16.40
CA ARG A 129 3.20 -25.57 14.94
C ARG A 129 3.11 -24.27 14.13
N ASP A 130 2.41 -23.26 14.66
CA ASP A 130 2.29 -21.94 14.06
C ASP A 130 3.29 -20.94 14.71
N GLY A 131 4.28 -21.43 15.46
CA GLY A 131 5.35 -20.64 16.07
C GLY A 131 4.90 -19.79 17.27
N MET A 132 3.86 -20.20 18.00
CA MET A 132 3.46 -19.52 19.23
C MET A 132 4.24 -20.03 20.42
N GLU A 133 4.58 -19.14 21.34
CA GLU A 133 5.14 -19.51 22.64
C GLU A 133 4.09 -20.23 23.52
N PRO A 134 4.49 -21.22 24.32
CA PRO A 134 3.59 -21.87 25.27
C PRO A 134 3.10 -20.89 26.33
N MET A 135 2.00 -21.24 27.00
CA MET A 135 1.53 -20.41 28.12
C MET A 135 2.59 -20.35 29.22
N PRO A 136 2.86 -19.13 29.77
CA PRO A 136 3.81 -18.98 30.85
C PRO A 136 3.36 -19.74 32.10
N THR A 137 4.27 -20.46 32.73
CA THR A 137 4.03 -21.20 33.97
C THR A 137 3.84 -20.28 35.17
N SER A 138 4.55 -19.14 35.18
CA SER A 138 4.40 -18.09 36.21
C SER A 138 3.79 -16.85 35.57
N PHE A 139 2.80 -16.26 36.25
CA PHE A 139 2.11 -15.05 35.77
C PHE A 139 1.65 -14.19 36.94
N PRO A 140 1.75 -12.86 36.88
CA PRO A 140 1.35 -11.98 37.97
C PRO A 140 -0.14 -12.14 38.33
N SER A 141 -0.44 -12.40 39.60
CA SER A 141 -1.82 -12.65 40.06
C SER A 141 -2.79 -11.53 39.71
N ARG A 142 -2.33 -10.27 39.71
CA ARG A 142 -3.13 -9.10 39.35
C ARG A 142 -3.59 -9.11 37.86
N LEU A 143 -2.95 -9.91 37.02
CA LEU A 143 -3.22 -10.01 35.58
C LEU A 143 -3.86 -11.34 35.18
N GLU A 144 -4.19 -12.22 36.15
CA GLU A 144 -4.82 -13.52 35.87
C GLU A 144 -6.15 -13.41 35.11
N GLY A 145 -6.81 -12.26 35.18
CA GLY A 145 -8.00 -11.97 34.35
C GLY A 145 -7.77 -12.03 32.84
N LEU A 146 -6.51 -11.88 32.36
CA LEU A 146 -6.15 -11.89 30.94
C LEU A 146 -6.08 -13.29 30.34
N ARG A 147 -6.09 -14.35 31.15
CA ARG A 147 -5.93 -15.74 30.67
C ARG A 147 -6.89 -16.70 31.35
N ASN A 148 -7.02 -17.89 30.79
CA ASN A 148 -7.48 -19.11 31.42
C ASN A 148 -6.26 -20.01 31.67
N ALA A 149 -6.45 -21.15 32.28
CA ALA A 149 -5.37 -22.12 32.51
C ALA A 149 -4.63 -22.52 31.21
N THR A 150 -5.28 -22.48 30.05
CA THR A 150 -4.76 -23.05 28.80
C THR A 150 -4.66 -22.06 27.63
N ARG A 151 -5.19 -20.85 27.77
CA ARG A 151 -5.23 -19.88 26.66
C ARG A 151 -5.37 -18.44 27.16
N TRP A 152 -4.92 -17.50 26.34
CA TRP A 152 -5.15 -16.07 26.54
C TRP A 152 -6.60 -15.72 26.16
N LYS A 153 -7.20 -14.79 26.89
CA LYS A 153 -8.49 -14.17 26.53
C LYS A 153 -8.23 -13.04 25.54
N LYS A 154 -9.26 -12.73 24.73
CA LYS A 154 -9.22 -11.56 23.84
C LYS A 154 -8.94 -10.28 24.62
N MET A 155 -8.17 -9.39 24.01
CA MET A 155 -7.84 -8.08 24.57
C MET A 155 -9.09 -7.20 24.73
N GLN A 156 -9.11 -6.32 25.71
CA GLN A 156 -10.15 -5.31 25.89
C GLN A 156 -9.75 -4.05 25.14
N LYS A 157 -10.48 -3.71 24.08
CA LYS A 157 -10.24 -2.51 23.27
C LYS A 157 -11.51 -2.18 22.48
N ASN A 158 -11.85 -0.90 22.41
CA ASN A 158 -12.94 -0.46 21.53
C ASN A 158 -12.48 -0.40 20.08
N VAL A 159 -13.37 -0.69 19.13
CA VAL A 159 -13.09 -0.66 17.69
C VAL A 159 -14.09 0.23 17.00
N VAL A 160 -13.59 1.13 16.17
CA VAL A 160 -14.35 1.91 15.20
C VAL A 160 -14.01 1.41 13.81
N TYR A 161 -14.94 0.73 13.14
CA TYR A 161 -14.77 0.27 11.76
C TYR A 161 -15.63 1.12 10.83
N ILE A 162 -15.02 1.69 9.81
CA ILE A 162 -15.68 2.56 8.82
C ILE A 162 -15.33 2.05 7.42
N ASP A 163 -16.33 1.50 6.72
CA ASP A 163 -16.24 1.19 5.30
C ASP A 163 -16.92 2.32 4.51
N PHE A 164 -16.13 3.13 3.82
CA PHE A 164 -16.64 4.29 3.09
C PHE A 164 -17.59 3.91 1.95
N ARG A 165 -17.49 2.68 1.42
CA ARG A 165 -18.40 2.17 0.39
C ARG A 165 -19.80 1.89 0.94
N ALA A 166 -19.90 1.61 2.24
CA ALA A 166 -21.15 1.28 2.92
C ALA A 166 -21.80 2.47 3.64
N GLU A 167 -21.15 3.64 3.67
CA GLU A 167 -21.63 4.84 4.35
C GLU A 167 -22.69 5.59 3.53
N LEU A 168 -23.87 4.94 3.39
CA LEU A 168 -25.04 5.50 2.72
C LEU A 168 -26.03 6.10 3.72
N SER A 169 -26.59 7.27 3.41
CA SER A 169 -27.67 7.89 4.18
C SER A 169 -28.96 7.08 4.11
N SER A 170 -29.90 7.36 5.02
CA SER A 170 -31.25 6.76 4.96
C SER A 170 -32.00 7.15 3.68
N PHE A 171 -31.79 8.37 3.19
CA PHE A 171 -32.37 8.86 1.94
C PHE A 171 -31.85 8.04 0.75
N ASP A 172 -30.52 7.92 0.59
CA ASP A 172 -29.92 7.20 -0.54
C ASP A 172 -30.28 5.71 -0.54
N LYS A 173 -30.22 5.07 0.63
CA LYS A 173 -30.67 3.66 0.78
C LYS A 173 -32.09 3.46 0.28
N PHE A 174 -33.00 4.37 0.62
CA PHE A 174 -34.38 4.28 0.15
C PHE A 174 -34.50 4.66 -1.32
N PHE A 175 -33.91 5.76 -1.75
CA PHE A 175 -34.08 6.28 -3.11
C PHE A 175 -33.57 5.27 -4.16
N TYR A 176 -32.42 4.69 -3.95
CA TYR A 176 -31.83 3.74 -4.90
C TYR A 176 -32.39 2.32 -4.75
N PHE A 177 -32.54 1.81 -3.52
CA PHE A 177 -32.81 0.39 -3.26
C PHE A 177 -34.15 0.15 -2.57
N GLY A 178 -34.78 1.16 -1.97
CA GLY A 178 -35.99 0.98 -1.17
C GLY A 178 -37.24 0.76 -2.01
N THR A 179 -38.21 0.11 -1.37
CA THR A 179 -39.57 -0.14 -1.90
C THR A 179 -40.62 0.59 -1.06
N TYR A 180 -41.77 0.87 -1.67
CA TYR A 180 -42.89 1.48 -0.99
C TYR A 180 -44.22 0.82 -1.41
N THR A 181 -45.21 0.85 -0.54
CA THR A 181 -46.58 0.39 -0.86
C THR A 181 -47.37 1.55 -1.48
N LYS A 182 -47.91 1.33 -2.68
CA LYS A 182 -48.75 2.31 -3.36
C LYS A 182 -50.05 2.57 -2.56
N SER A 183 -50.47 3.81 -2.50
CA SER A 183 -51.76 4.26 -1.94
C SER A 183 -52.21 5.51 -2.67
N ASN A 184 -53.43 5.97 -2.42
CA ASN A 184 -53.97 7.20 -3.04
C ASN A 184 -53.10 8.45 -2.80
N SER A 185 -52.36 8.47 -1.69
CA SER A 185 -51.51 9.62 -1.32
C SER A 185 -50.00 9.35 -1.60
N ILE A 186 -49.61 8.14 -2.05
CA ILE A 186 -48.23 7.72 -2.29
C ILE A 186 -48.20 6.89 -3.58
N ASN A 187 -47.94 7.55 -4.68
CA ASN A 187 -47.88 6.94 -6.02
C ASN A 187 -46.44 6.84 -6.58
N SER A 188 -45.46 7.41 -5.91
CA SER A 188 -44.05 7.41 -6.32
C SER A 188 -43.10 7.41 -5.12
N LYS A 189 -41.81 7.07 -5.34
CA LYS A 189 -40.76 7.21 -4.31
C LYS A 189 -40.66 8.65 -3.81
N GLN A 190 -40.79 9.61 -4.71
CA GLN A 190 -40.75 11.03 -4.38
C GLN A 190 -41.95 11.44 -3.48
N ALA A 191 -43.16 10.96 -3.77
CA ALA A 191 -44.32 11.20 -2.92
C ALA A 191 -44.14 10.62 -1.53
N PHE A 192 -43.58 9.40 -1.44
CA PHE A 192 -43.22 8.75 -0.18
C PHE A 192 -42.23 9.61 0.62
N LEU A 193 -41.11 10.00 0.01
CA LEU A 193 -40.07 10.81 0.66
C LEU A 193 -40.61 12.18 1.10
N ARG A 194 -41.42 12.87 0.27
CA ARG A 194 -42.05 14.14 0.65
C ARG A 194 -42.97 13.99 1.88
N LYS A 195 -43.71 12.91 1.98
CA LYS A 195 -44.57 12.64 3.14
C LYS A 195 -43.74 12.34 4.39
N ARG A 196 -42.74 11.48 4.28
CA ARG A 196 -41.89 11.06 5.40
C ARG A 196 -40.94 12.17 5.88
N SER A 197 -40.41 13.00 5.00
CA SER A 197 -39.55 14.13 5.37
C SER A 197 -40.31 15.21 6.15
N LYS A 198 -41.63 15.39 5.93
CA LYS A 198 -42.46 16.28 6.77
C LYS A 198 -42.51 15.79 8.21
N VAL A 199 -42.66 14.46 8.39
CA VAL A 199 -42.65 13.83 9.71
C VAL A 199 -41.27 13.96 10.35
N LEU A 200 -40.20 13.67 9.60
CA LEU A 200 -38.82 13.77 10.07
C LEU A 200 -38.54 15.21 10.57
N LYS A 201 -38.89 16.24 9.77
CA LYS A 201 -38.74 17.65 10.16
C LYS A 201 -39.44 17.98 11.48
N LYS A 202 -40.70 17.49 11.67
CA LYS A 202 -41.47 17.67 12.92
C LYS A 202 -40.77 16.98 14.09
N HIS A 203 -40.30 15.74 13.90
CA HIS A 203 -39.61 14.97 14.95
C HIS A 203 -38.30 15.65 15.35
N ILE A 204 -37.53 16.17 14.41
CA ILE A 204 -36.27 16.90 14.70
C ILE A 204 -36.53 18.08 15.61
N ALA A 205 -37.56 18.91 15.29
CA ALA A 205 -37.91 20.05 16.13
C ALA A 205 -38.37 19.60 17.55
N GLN A 206 -39.00 18.44 17.67
CA GLN A 206 -39.46 17.93 18.97
C GLN A 206 -38.34 17.20 19.78
N LEU A 207 -37.25 16.83 19.13
CA LEU A 207 -36.09 16.20 19.77
C LEU A 207 -35.09 17.24 20.28
N GLU A 208 -35.23 18.51 19.94
CA GLU A 208 -34.38 19.57 20.49
C GLU A 208 -34.55 19.61 22.02
N GLY A 209 -33.45 19.28 22.74
CA GLY A 209 -33.44 19.18 24.21
C GLY A 209 -34.10 17.94 24.79
N SER A 210 -34.50 16.94 23.98
CA SER A 210 -35.14 15.72 24.42
C SER A 210 -34.38 14.49 23.92
N THR A 211 -34.23 13.50 24.81
CA THR A 211 -33.64 12.17 24.48
C THR A 211 -34.69 11.10 24.19
N THR A 212 -35.99 11.44 24.33
CA THR A 212 -37.06 10.47 24.14
C THR A 212 -37.38 10.31 22.66
N PRO A 213 -37.25 9.10 22.08
CA PRO A 213 -37.56 8.84 20.68
C PRO A 213 -38.98 9.27 20.30
N ARG A 214 -39.14 9.74 19.06
CA ARG A 214 -40.43 10.12 18.48
C ARG A 214 -40.89 9.06 17.51
N THR A 215 -42.10 8.56 17.67
CA THR A 215 -42.67 7.49 16.84
C THR A 215 -43.80 7.99 15.95
N TRP A 216 -43.88 7.39 14.76
CA TRP A 216 -44.98 7.61 13.82
C TRP A 216 -45.26 6.33 13.02
N HIS A 217 -46.44 5.77 13.18
CA HIS A 217 -46.85 4.53 12.51
C HIS A 217 -45.80 3.40 12.58
N GLY A 218 -45.33 3.08 13.77
CA GLY A 218 -44.34 2.02 14.00
C GLY A 218 -42.91 2.34 13.52
N ARG A 219 -42.67 3.59 13.09
CA ARG A 219 -41.34 4.09 12.73
C ARG A 219 -40.90 5.15 13.71
N SER A 220 -39.62 5.25 13.92
CA SER A 220 -39.06 6.11 14.96
C SER A 220 -37.95 7.03 14.44
N THR A 221 -37.87 8.20 15.07
CA THR A 221 -36.68 9.04 15.07
C THR A 221 -36.06 8.91 16.45
N TYR A 222 -34.88 8.31 16.50
CA TYR A 222 -34.27 7.87 17.75
C TYR A 222 -33.52 9.00 18.44
N LYS A 223 -32.75 9.76 17.67
CA LYS A 223 -31.85 10.78 18.17
C LYS A 223 -31.60 11.86 17.13
N ALA A 224 -31.39 13.09 17.58
CA ALA A 224 -30.94 14.20 16.75
C ALA A 224 -29.80 14.92 17.49
N ASP A 225 -28.57 14.67 17.05
CA ASP A 225 -27.38 15.22 17.66
C ASP A 225 -26.81 16.37 16.83
N HIS A 226 -26.52 17.47 17.48
CA HIS A 226 -25.69 18.53 16.89
C HIS A 226 -24.22 18.08 16.89
N LEU A 227 -23.50 18.44 15.84
CA LEU A 227 -22.05 18.36 15.86
C LEU A 227 -21.51 19.38 16.89
N SER A 228 -20.55 18.95 17.67
CA SER A 228 -19.76 19.84 18.52
C SER A 228 -18.92 20.81 17.68
N THR A 229 -18.41 21.86 18.29
CA THR A 229 -17.55 22.84 17.62
C THR A 229 -16.35 22.18 16.94
N ILE A 230 -15.67 21.27 17.65
CA ILE A 230 -14.51 20.57 17.09
C ILE A 230 -14.87 19.62 15.93
N GLU A 231 -16.01 18.92 16.03
CA GLU A 231 -16.50 18.07 14.94
C GLU A 231 -16.82 18.91 13.71
N LEU A 232 -17.49 20.05 13.89
CA LEU A 232 -17.85 20.95 12.80
C LEU A 232 -16.60 21.61 12.16
N GLU A 233 -15.61 21.99 12.94
CA GLU A 233 -14.34 22.52 12.45
C GLU A 233 -13.62 21.50 11.55
N TRP A 234 -13.55 20.23 11.97
CA TRP A 234 -12.94 19.18 11.16
C TRP A 234 -13.75 18.89 9.89
N VAL A 235 -15.07 18.85 9.97
CA VAL A 235 -15.94 18.70 8.78
C VAL A 235 -15.69 19.83 7.79
N ASN A 236 -15.71 21.07 8.25
CA ASN A 236 -15.45 22.26 7.43
C ASN A 236 -14.07 22.20 6.78
N ARG A 237 -13.04 21.80 7.54
CA ARG A 237 -11.67 21.69 7.06
C ARG A 237 -11.52 20.61 5.98
N ILE A 238 -12.11 19.43 6.20
CA ILE A 238 -12.00 18.30 5.26
C ILE A 238 -12.77 18.61 3.97
N LEU A 239 -13.97 19.18 4.09
CA LEU A 239 -14.83 19.47 2.94
C LEU A 239 -14.51 20.79 2.24
N GLY A 240 -13.67 21.65 2.83
CA GLY A 240 -13.45 23.00 2.32
C GLY A 240 -14.74 23.84 2.32
N LYS A 241 -15.58 23.69 3.34
CA LYS A 241 -16.89 24.36 3.47
C LYS A 241 -16.94 25.25 4.72
N ASN A 242 -17.99 26.08 4.80
CA ASN A 242 -18.25 26.99 5.94
C ASN A 242 -19.64 26.73 6.52
N TYR A 243 -19.84 25.50 7.06
CA TYR A 243 -21.07 25.22 7.81
C TYR A 243 -21.00 25.89 9.17
N VAL A 244 -22.14 26.51 9.56
CA VAL A 244 -22.32 27.11 10.90
C VAL A 244 -22.90 26.11 11.89
N ALA A 245 -23.59 25.07 11.38
CA ALA A 245 -24.07 23.93 12.17
C ALA A 245 -24.30 22.71 11.28
N ALA A 246 -24.24 21.52 11.88
CA ALA A 246 -24.75 20.29 11.27
C ALA A 246 -25.40 19.41 12.33
N LYS A 247 -26.38 18.58 11.92
CA LYS A 247 -27.09 17.63 12.78
C LYS A 247 -27.07 16.25 12.14
N ILE A 248 -26.83 15.21 12.94
CA ILE A 248 -27.04 13.81 12.56
C ILE A 248 -28.32 13.33 13.24
N VAL A 249 -29.22 12.76 12.46
CA VAL A 249 -30.53 12.30 12.91
C VAL A 249 -30.67 10.82 12.63
N GLU A 250 -30.72 9.98 13.67
CA GLU A 250 -30.94 8.55 13.53
C GLU A 250 -32.44 8.26 13.45
N HIS A 251 -32.86 7.53 12.42
CA HIS A 251 -34.28 7.18 12.21
C HIS A 251 -34.46 5.96 11.29
N ASP A 252 -35.69 5.44 11.25
CA ASP A 252 -36.13 4.41 10.32
C ASP A 252 -37.34 4.83 9.46
N LEU A 253 -37.63 6.13 9.41
CA LEU A 253 -38.78 6.68 8.68
C LEU A 253 -38.78 6.37 7.18
N PHE A 254 -37.64 6.15 6.56
CA PHE A 254 -37.53 5.83 5.13
C PHE A 254 -37.49 4.31 4.85
N ASN A 255 -38.19 3.51 5.67
CA ASN A 255 -38.24 2.05 5.59
C ASN A 255 -36.87 1.35 5.74
N ASN A 256 -35.88 2.06 6.23
CA ASN A 256 -34.56 1.53 6.57
C ASN A 256 -34.07 2.21 7.84
N LYS A 257 -33.34 1.48 8.68
CA LYS A 257 -32.63 2.04 9.81
C LYS A 257 -31.35 2.70 9.32
N GLY A 258 -31.15 3.96 9.66
CA GLY A 258 -29.98 4.71 9.26
C GLY A 258 -30.02 6.14 9.80
N TYR A 259 -29.35 7.05 9.13
CA TYR A 259 -29.25 8.44 9.54
C TYR A 259 -29.51 9.40 8.38
N SER A 260 -30.00 10.58 8.72
CA SER A 260 -30.04 11.77 7.88
C SER A 260 -29.11 12.83 8.45
N ILE A 261 -28.51 13.63 7.58
CA ILE A 261 -27.65 14.76 7.98
C ILE A 261 -28.27 16.06 7.48
N ILE A 262 -28.31 17.06 8.35
CA ILE A 262 -28.76 18.42 8.01
C ILE A 262 -27.59 19.35 8.14
N PHE A 263 -27.24 20.02 7.05
CA PHE A 263 -26.19 21.02 6.99
C PHE A 263 -26.81 22.41 7.03
N THR A 264 -26.25 23.31 7.85
CA THR A 264 -26.67 24.69 7.94
C THR A 264 -25.51 25.61 7.55
N LYS A 265 -25.75 26.45 6.55
CA LYS A 265 -24.90 27.58 6.13
C LYS A 265 -25.50 28.88 6.66
N PRO A 266 -24.78 30.02 6.62
CA PRO A 266 -25.35 31.31 7.05
C PRO A 266 -26.71 31.62 6.42
N ASP A 267 -26.87 31.34 5.13
CA ASP A 267 -28.06 31.76 4.37
C ASP A 267 -29.00 30.61 3.98
N SER A 268 -28.67 29.34 4.30
CA SER A 268 -29.44 28.18 3.84
C SER A 268 -29.21 26.94 4.69
N SER A 269 -30.18 26.02 4.65
CA SER A 269 -30.03 24.66 5.19
C SER A 269 -30.47 23.65 4.16
N TYR A 270 -29.76 22.51 4.11
CA TYR A 270 -30.13 21.40 3.25
C TYR A 270 -29.81 20.07 3.94
N SER A 271 -30.38 18.97 3.46
CA SER A 271 -30.11 17.62 3.97
C SER A 271 -29.22 16.85 3.00
N GLU A 272 -28.85 15.65 3.42
CA GLU A 272 -28.10 14.67 2.61
C GLU A 272 -28.75 14.39 1.24
N ALA A 273 -30.05 14.59 1.10
CA ALA A 273 -30.76 14.43 -0.17
C ALA A 273 -30.25 15.35 -1.30
N VAL A 274 -29.57 16.42 -0.93
CA VAL A 274 -29.00 17.45 -1.83
C VAL A 274 -27.47 17.51 -1.70
N ALA A 275 -26.93 17.00 -0.60
CA ALA A 275 -25.50 16.93 -0.36
C ALA A 275 -24.81 15.90 -1.27
N GLY A 276 -23.55 16.09 -1.57
CA GLY A 276 -22.72 15.06 -2.21
C GLY A 276 -22.45 13.88 -1.26
N SER A 277 -22.25 12.70 -1.82
CA SER A 277 -21.93 11.48 -1.04
C SER A 277 -20.71 11.66 -0.13
N GLY A 278 -19.68 12.36 -0.58
CA GLY A 278 -18.51 12.69 0.22
C GLY A 278 -18.81 13.55 1.46
N GLU A 279 -19.80 14.48 1.40
CA GLU A 279 -20.19 15.28 2.56
C GLU A 279 -20.77 14.40 3.67
N VAL A 280 -21.60 13.43 3.30
CA VAL A 280 -22.24 12.48 4.22
C VAL A 280 -21.19 11.57 4.87
N SER A 281 -20.33 10.96 4.07
CA SER A 281 -19.29 10.04 4.55
C SER A 281 -18.29 10.74 5.47
N VAL A 282 -17.91 11.99 5.17
CA VAL A 282 -17.00 12.79 6.01
C VAL A 282 -17.62 13.09 7.36
N VAL A 283 -18.87 13.60 7.40
CA VAL A 283 -19.53 13.90 8.69
C VAL A 283 -19.60 12.66 9.56
N ASN A 284 -20.00 11.52 8.98
CA ASN A 284 -20.12 10.28 9.73
C ASN A 284 -18.75 9.77 10.23
N CYS A 285 -17.71 9.87 9.38
CA CYS A 285 -16.34 9.51 9.75
C CYS A 285 -15.82 10.42 10.89
N VAL A 286 -15.94 11.73 10.76
CA VAL A 286 -15.48 12.70 11.77
C VAL A 286 -16.13 12.43 13.13
N VAL A 287 -17.45 12.24 13.13
CA VAL A 287 -18.20 11.97 14.36
C VAL A 287 -17.79 10.64 15.00
N LYS A 288 -17.71 9.56 14.22
CA LYS A 288 -17.27 8.25 14.72
C LYS A 288 -15.85 8.27 15.27
N VAL A 289 -14.93 8.96 14.59
CA VAL A 289 -13.52 9.04 14.97
C VAL A 289 -13.30 9.92 16.20
N LEU A 290 -13.93 11.10 16.26
CA LEU A 290 -13.75 12.00 17.41
C LEU A 290 -14.50 11.57 18.66
N ARG A 291 -15.60 10.81 18.52
CA ARG A 291 -16.33 10.22 19.66
C ARG A 291 -15.80 8.85 20.08
N ALA A 292 -14.77 8.34 19.41
CA ALA A 292 -14.13 7.10 19.81
C ALA A 292 -13.53 7.24 21.22
N GLU A 293 -13.63 6.16 22.00
CA GLU A 293 -12.98 6.10 23.32
C GLU A 293 -11.44 6.21 23.19
N ASN A 294 -10.80 6.68 24.21
CA ASN A 294 -9.34 6.72 24.26
C ASN A 294 -8.74 5.33 24.00
N SER A 295 -7.62 5.30 23.30
CA SER A 295 -6.92 4.07 22.93
C SER A 295 -7.70 3.10 22.04
N SER A 296 -8.75 3.54 21.35
CA SER A 296 -9.51 2.74 20.39
C SER A 296 -8.66 2.28 19.21
N LEU A 297 -9.07 1.18 18.59
CA LEU A 297 -8.60 0.74 17.28
C LEU A 297 -9.53 1.31 16.20
N ILE A 298 -9.00 2.17 15.34
CA ILE A 298 -9.73 2.79 14.24
C ILE A 298 -9.32 2.11 12.95
N LEU A 299 -10.29 1.52 12.28
CA LEU A 299 -10.12 0.78 11.03
C LEU A 299 -10.92 1.49 9.93
N LEU A 300 -10.24 1.89 8.85
CA LEU A 300 -10.88 2.52 7.70
C LEU A 300 -10.66 1.69 6.44
N ASP A 301 -11.74 1.40 5.72
CA ASP A 301 -11.69 0.67 4.46
C ASP A 301 -12.00 1.61 3.30
N GLU A 302 -11.01 1.83 2.43
CA GLU A 302 -11.04 2.69 1.24
C GLU A 302 -11.62 4.11 1.49
N PRO A 303 -11.05 4.90 2.43
CA PRO A 303 -11.57 6.22 2.78
C PRO A 303 -11.43 7.27 1.67
N GLU A 304 -10.71 6.97 0.58
CA GLU A 304 -10.63 7.80 -0.63
C GLU A 304 -11.93 7.88 -1.42
N VAL A 305 -12.84 6.93 -1.23
CA VAL A 305 -14.10 6.90 -1.98
C VAL A 305 -14.89 8.19 -1.79
N SER A 306 -15.22 8.86 -2.90
CA SER A 306 -15.91 10.16 -2.94
C SER A 306 -15.16 11.36 -2.33
N LEU A 307 -13.86 11.25 -2.06
CA LEU A 307 -13.03 12.33 -1.52
C LEU A 307 -11.99 12.82 -2.54
N HIS A 308 -11.96 14.12 -2.78
CA HIS A 308 -10.88 14.73 -3.59
C HIS A 308 -9.55 14.74 -2.79
N PRO A 309 -8.38 14.88 -3.47
CA PRO A 309 -7.07 14.80 -2.84
C PRO A 309 -6.85 15.69 -1.61
N GLY A 310 -7.36 16.92 -1.65
CA GLY A 310 -7.28 17.83 -0.51
C GLY A 310 -8.06 17.36 0.71
N ALA A 311 -9.26 16.78 0.51
CA ALA A 311 -10.07 16.20 1.57
C ALA A 311 -9.39 14.96 2.18
N GLN A 312 -8.76 14.14 1.37
CA GLN A 312 -8.01 12.96 1.83
C GLN A 312 -6.84 13.37 2.75
N ARG A 313 -6.05 14.38 2.36
CA ARG A 313 -4.98 14.92 3.21
C ARG A 313 -5.51 15.49 4.53
N ALA A 314 -6.62 16.23 4.47
CA ALA A 314 -7.23 16.80 5.68
C ALA A 314 -7.82 15.71 6.60
N LEU A 315 -8.40 14.63 6.04
CA LEU A 315 -8.86 13.48 6.81
C LEU A 315 -7.67 12.75 7.47
N ARG A 316 -6.55 12.60 6.77
CA ARG A 316 -5.32 12.04 7.37
C ARG A 316 -4.85 12.85 8.57
N GLU A 317 -4.89 14.17 8.52
CA GLU A 317 -4.53 15.02 9.65
C GLU A 317 -5.50 14.85 10.85
N LEU A 318 -6.79 14.60 10.62
CA LEU A 318 -7.73 14.22 11.68
C LEU A 318 -7.30 12.89 12.34
N LEU A 319 -6.91 11.91 11.54
CA LEU A 319 -6.45 10.61 12.06
C LEU A 319 -5.15 10.75 12.86
N PHE A 320 -4.22 11.59 12.44
CA PHE A 320 -3.05 11.94 13.24
C PHE A 320 -3.43 12.67 14.54
N HIS A 321 -4.43 13.55 14.47
CA HIS A 321 -4.92 14.24 15.66
C HIS A 321 -5.40 13.26 16.73
N VAL A 322 -6.22 12.28 16.41
CA VAL A 322 -6.73 11.30 17.40
C VAL A 322 -5.64 10.31 17.86
N ILE A 323 -4.63 10.02 17.05
CA ILE A 323 -3.45 9.29 17.50
C ILE A 323 -2.73 10.08 18.60
N VAL A 324 -2.49 11.38 18.37
CA VAL A 324 -1.74 12.24 19.30
C VAL A 324 -2.54 12.54 20.57
N THR A 325 -3.84 12.82 20.46
CA THR A 325 -4.67 13.28 21.60
C THR A 325 -5.29 12.13 22.39
N ALA A 326 -5.86 11.13 21.69
CA ALA A 326 -6.60 10.04 22.31
C ALA A 326 -5.83 8.71 22.38
N GLY A 327 -4.63 8.62 21.82
CA GLY A 327 -3.84 7.38 21.82
C GLY A 327 -4.46 6.27 20.99
N CYS A 328 -5.24 6.61 19.96
CA CYS A 328 -5.83 5.64 19.06
C CYS A 328 -4.77 4.97 18.17
N GLN A 329 -4.98 3.71 17.82
CA GLN A 329 -4.24 3.01 16.79
C GLN A 329 -5.09 3.05 15.50
N VAL A 330 -4.52 3.52 14.41
CA VAL A 330 -5.22 3.69 13.13
C VAL A 330 -4.64 2.74 12.09
N ILE A 331 -5.49 1.95 11.44
CA ILE A 331 -5.10 1.09 10.33
C ILE A 331 -6.12 1.29 9.22
N MET A 332 -5.64 1.53 8.00
CA MET A 332 -6.51 1.77 6.85
C MET A 332 -6.09 0.97 5.64
N SER A 333 -7.05 0.56 4.81
CA SER A 333 -6.78 0.13 3.45
C SER A 333 -6.92 1.33 2.52
N THR A 334 -6.07 1.43 1.52
CA THR A 334 -6.16 2.54 0.56
C THR A 334 -5.52 2.21 -0.78
N HIS A 335 -6.06 2.83 -1.83
CA HIS A 335 -5.47 2.91 -3.17
C HIS A 335 -5.01 4.34 -3.49
N SER A 336 -5.04 5.26 -2.53
CA SER A 336 -4.67 6.66 -2.74
C SER A 336 -3.30 7.01 -2.17
N GLU A 337 -2.45 7.58 -3.01
CA GLU A 337 -1.14 8.11 -2.62
C GLU A 337 -1.25 9.24 -1.58
N HIS A 338 -2.33 10.01 -1.60
CA HIS A 338 -2.50 11.16 -0.71
C HIS A 338 -2.61 10.79 0.78
N PHE A 339 -2.99 9.56 1.09
CA PHE A 339 -2.98 9.06 2.46
C PHE A 339 -1.60 8.60 2.92
N VAL A 340 -0.74 8.17 2.01
CA VAL A 340 0.56 7.57 2.37
C VAL A 340 1.75 8.47 2.09
N GLN A 341 1.61 9.49 1.25
CA GLN A 341 2.69 10.42 0.90
C GLN A 341 3.38 11.00 2.15
N GLY A 342 4.70 10.84 2.23
CA GLY A 342 5.52 11.33 3.33
C GLY A 342 5.46 10.49 4.61
N LEU A 343 4.77 9.35 4.62
CA LEU A 343 4.82 8.41 5.75
C LEU A 343 6.18 7.70 5.81
N PRO A 344 6.63 7.29 6.99
CA PRO A 344 7.81 6.45 7.11
C PRO A 344 7.52 5.05 6.52
N ASN A 345 8.54 4.41 5.94
CA ASN A 345 8.41 3.11 5.26
C ASN A 345 7.70 2.04 6.12
N LYS A 346 7.99 2.03 7.43
CA LYS A 346 7.36 1.10 8.39
C LYS A 346 5.84 1.29 8.56
N ALA A 347 5.28 2.42 8.13
CA ALA A 347 3.84 2.68 8.17
C ALA A 347 3.09 2.09 6.96
N VAL A 348 3.80 1.73 5.89
CA VAL A 348 3.20 1.23 4.64
C VAL A 348 3.42 -0.27 4.53
N LYS A 349 2.32 -1.02 4.37
CA LYS A 349 2.30 -2.47 4.20
C LYS A 349 1.80 -2.80 2.81
N LEU A 350 2.69 -3.32 1.96
CA LEU A 350 2.38 -3.58 0.56
C LEU A 350 1.99 -5.05 0.36
N PHE A 351 0.76 -5.26 -0.10
CA PHE A 351 0.24 -6.57 -0.49
C PHE A 351 0.67 -6.89 -1.92
N GLN A 352 1.25 -8.06 -2.11
CA GLN A 352 1.82 -8.52 -3.37
C GLN A 352 1.29 -9.89 -3.72
N TYR A 353 0.93 -10.07 -4.99
CA TYR A 353 0.53 -11.37 -5.51
C TYR A 353 1.76 -12.25 -5.72
N ASP A 354 1.66 -13.48 -5.31
CA ASP A 354 2.65 -14.53 -5.52
C ASP A 354 2.05 -15.57 -6.48
N GLU A 355 2.46 -15.51 -7.73
CA GLU A 355 1.98 -16.41 -8.79
C GLU A 355 2.25 -17.88 -8.46
N SER A 356 3.37 -18.18 -7.77
CA SER A 356 3.77 -19.55 -7.46
C SER A 356 2.81 -20.26 -6.50
N SER A 357 2.11 -19.50 -5.66
CA SER A 357 1.20 -20.02 -4.62
C SER A 357 -0.24 -19.56 -4.77
N ASP A 358 -0.60 -18.85 -5.84
CA ASP A 358 -1.93 -18.20 -6.04
C ASP A 358 -2.43 -17.49 -4.78
N SER A 359 -1.56 -16.74 -4.14
CA SER A 359 -1.83 -16.13 -2.85
C SER A 359 -1.16 -14.76 -2.70
N TYR A 360 -1.48 -14.04 -1.63
CA TYR A 360 -0.91 -12.73 -1.37
C TYR A 360 0.03 -12.75 -0.17
N SER A 361 1.22 -12.19 -0.34
CA SER A 361 2.18 -11.90 0.73
C SER A 361 2.19 -10.41 1.08
N VAL A 362 2.81 -10.04 2.20
CA VAL A 362 2.89 -8.63 2.63
C VAL A 362 4.34 -8.24 2.90
N MET A 363 4.77 -7.17 2.24
CA MET A 363 6.02 -6.48 2.55
C MET A 363 5.77 -5.49 3.68
N ASN A 364 6.45 -5.68 4.81
CA ASN A 364 6.19 -4.92 6.05
C ASN A 364 6.78 -3.51 6.10
N SER A 365 7.68 -3.18 5.18
CA SER A 365 8.28 -1.84 5.09
C SER A 365 8.48 -1.52 3.62
N CYS A 366 7.75 -0.53 3.15
CA CYS A 366 7.78 -0.10 1.75
C CYS A 366 7.72 1.42 1.70
N SER A 367 8.50 2.06 0.82
CA SER A 367 8.32 3.51 0.67
C SER A 367 6.95 3.81 0.05
N PRO A 368 6.33 4.94 0.41
CA PRO A 368 5.08 5.39 -0.21
C PRO A 368 5.14 5.35 -1.74
N GLU A 369 6.21 5.86 -2.31
CA GLU A 369 6.44 5.94 -3.75
C GLU A 369 6.49 4.54 -4.38
N GLN A 370 7.29 3.64 -3.81
CA GLN A 370 7.39 2.24 -4.28
C GLN A 370 6.05 1.51 -4.25
N SER A 371 5.21 1.78 -3.26
CA SER A 371 3.91 1.11 -3.13
C SER A 371 2.96 1.47 -4.27
N PHE A 372 3.00 2.72 -4.78
CA PHE A 372 2.12 3.19 -5.85
C PHE A 372 2.65 2.91 -7.25
N ILE A 373 3.96 2.92 -7.46
CA ILE A 373 4.57 2.46 -8.70
C ILE A 373 4.08 1.05 -9.04
N ARG A 374 4.04 0.15 -8.04
CA ARG A 374 3.52 -1.22 -8.24
C ARG A 374 2.02 -1.30 -8.51
N LEU A 375 1.26 -0.27 -8.17
CA LEU A 375 -0.17 -0.18 -8.50
C LEU A 375 -0.41 0.49 -9.86
N GLY A 376 0.64 0.88 -10.58
CA GLY A 376 0.55 1.53 -11.89
C GLY A 376 0.16 3.01 -11.80
N SER A 377 0.36 3.65 -10.64
CA SER A 377 0.10 5.09 -10.50
C SER A 377 1.28 5.91 -11.01
N GLU A 378 1.01 6.93 -11.80
CA GLU A 378 2.01 7.95 -12.14
C GLU A 378 2.29 8.80 -10.92
N ILE A 379 3.56 8.82 -10.48
CA ILE A 379 3.97 9.73 -9.40
C ILE A 379 4.28 11.09 -10.04
N HIS A 380 3.45 12.09 -9.77
CA HIS A 380 3.72 13.47 -10.16
C HIS A 380 4.87 14.06 -9.33
N SER A 381 6.09 13.67 -9.64
CA SER A 381 7.31 14.33 -9.17
C SER A 381 7.80 15.27 -10.28
N SER A 382 8.18 16.47 -9.94
CA SER A 382 8.85 17.38 -10.87
C SER A 382 10.29 16.94 -11.20
N LYS A 383 10.77 15.88 -10.53
CA LYS A 383 12.12 15.33 -10.72
C LYS A 383 12.09 14.19 -11.72
N ARG A 384 13.12 14.11 -12.56
CA ARG A 384 13.39 12.96 -13.41
C ARG A 384 13.67 11.73 -12.55
N LYS A 385 13.05 10.59 -12.84
CA LYS A 385 13.21 9.35 -12.07
C LYS A 385 14.16 8.40 -12.77
N ILE A 386 15.05 7.81 -11.98
CA ILE A 386 15.89 6.69 -12.41
C ILE A 386 15.54 5.49 -11.54
N TYR A 387 14.95 4.47 -12.15
CA TYR A 387 14.60 3.23 -11.49
C TYR A 387 15.77 2.27 -11.50
N VAL A 388 16.11 1.70 -10.36
CA VAL A 388 17.21 0.73 -10.17
C VAL A 388 16.69 -0.51 -9.44
N GLU A 389 17.42 -1.63 -9.48
CA GLU A 389 16.94 -2.90 -8.92
C GLU A 389 16.89 -2.90 -7.39
N ASP A 390 17.90 -2.33 -6.74
CA ASP A 390 18.01 -2.40 -5.29
C ASP A 390 18.62 -1.13 -4.66
N ILE A 391 18.78 -1.18 -3.33
CA ILE A 391 19.30 -0.08 -2.53
C ILE A 391 20.82 0.11 -2.72
N LEU A 392 21.57 -0.92 -3.09
CA LEU A 392 23.00 -0.82 -3.36
C LEU A 392 23.26 -0.17 -4.71
N ALA A 393 22.50 -0.55 -5.74
CA ALA A 393 22.45 0.12 -7.03
C ALA A 393 22.14 1.62 -6.86
N LYS A 394 21.11 1.96 -6.08
CA LYS A 394 20.80 3.37 -5.73
C LYS A 394 21.99 4.08 -5.11
N ALA A 395 22.67 3.45 -4.15
CA ALA A 395 23.81 4.06 -3.48
C ALA A 395 24.96 4.31 -4.45
N ALA A 396 25.27 3.33 -5.31
CA ALA A 396 26.33 3.43 -6.32
C ALA A 396 26.06 4.54 -7.34
N VAL A 397 24.83 4.56 -7.91
CA VAL A 397 24.41 5.61 -8.88
C VAL A 397 24.41 6.99 -8.21
N THR A 398 23.95 7.10 -6.97
CA THR A 398 23.97 8.37 -6.22
C THR A 398 25.41 8.90 -6.08
N GLU A 399 26.36 8.04 -5.74
CA GLU A 399 27.77 8.43 -5.59
C GLU A 399 28.41 8.78 -6.95
N ALA A 400 28.06 8.06 -8.01
CA ALA A 400 28.54 8.40 -9.36
C ALA A 400 28.02 9.76 -9.83
N ILE A 401 26.72 10.05 -9.67
CA ILE A 401 26.13 11.36 -10.03
C ILE A 401 26.77 12.48 -9.21
N LYS A 402 27.01 12.30 -7.91
CA LYS A 402 27.70 13.30 -7.08
C LYS A 402 29.10 13.66 -7.59
N GLU A 403 29.81 12.69 -8.22
CA GLU A 403 31.11 12.90 -8.79
C GLU A 403 31.07 13.50 -10.21
N ILE A 404 29.99 13.23 -10.96
CA ILE A 404 29.77 13.78 -12.31
C ILE A 404 29.29 15.23 -12.20
N ASP A 405 28.16 15.43 -11.53
CA ASP A 405 27.57 16.74 -11.29
C ASP A 405 26.64 16.70 -10.04
N ARG A 406 27.05 17.43 -9.01
CA ARG A 406 26.32 17.46 -7.73
C ARG A 406 24.99 18.22 -7.80
N GLU A 407 24.88 19.16 -8.75
CA GLU A 407 23.64 19.97 -8.89
C GLU A 407 22.54 19.17 -9.59
N ILE A 408 22.89 18.35 -10.56
CA ILE A 408 21.95 17.46 -11.27
C ILE A 408 21.25 16.50 -10.29
N LEU A 409 21.90 16.09 -9.21
CA LEU A 409 21.29 15.22 -8.21
C LEU A 409 20.03 15.83 -7.56
N GLN A 410 19.90 17.15 -7.55
CA GLN A 410 18.69 17.82 -7.01
C GLN A 410 17.48 17.68 -7.95
N SER A 411 17.70 17.50 -9.25
CA SER A 411 16.66 17.32 -10.28
C SER A 411 16.32 15.86 -10.57
N ILE A 412 17.09 14.91 -9.99
CA ILE A 412 16.93 13.47 -10.20
C ILE A 412 16.45 12.80 -8.91
N GLU A 413 15.58 11.82 -9.04
CA GLU A 413 15.16 10.92 -7.98
C GLU A 413 15.51 9.48 -8.35
N ILE A 414 16.38 8.83 -7.55
CA ILE A 414 16.79 7.44 -7.78
C ILE A 414 15.92 6.54 -6.93
N ILE A 415 15.17 5.65 -7.57
CA ILE A 415 14.13 4.83 -6.95
C ILE A 415 14.52 3.35 -7.07
N PRO A 416 14.83 2.66 -5.96
CA PRO A 416 14.94 1.21 -5.96
C PRO A 416 13.57 0.60 -6.23
N TYR A 417 13.46 -0.22 -7.27
CA TYR A 417 12.20 -0.85 -7.65
C TYR A 417 12.14 -2.27 -7.10
N PRO A 418 11.20 -2.59 -6.22
CA PRO A 418 11.19 -3.89 -5.57
C PRO A 418 10.76 -5.01 -6.54
N GLY A 419 11.43 -6.17 -6.49
CA GLY A 419 11.08 -7.39 -7.20
C GLY A 419 12.05 -7.83 -8.30
N GLY A 420 13.21 -7.14 -8.39
CA GLY A 420 14.27 -7.50 -9.34
C GLY A 420 13.95 -7.11 -10.79
N ALA A 421 14.94 -7.31 -11.67
CA ALA A 421 14.91 -6.90 -13.07
C ALA A 421 13.67 -7.36 -13.85
N ASP A 422 13.26 -8.60 -13.67
CA ASP A 422 12.09 -9.17 -14.34
C ASP A 422 10.80 -8.38 -14.03
N THR A 423 10.63 -7.99 -12.77
CA THR A 423 9.46 -7.21 -12.33
C THR A 423 9.51 -5.79 -12.87
N ILE A 424 10.71 -5.20 -12.90
CA ILE A 424 10.93 -3.87 -13.46
C ILE A 424 10.57 -3.85 -14.94
N VAL A 425 11.10 -4.79 -15.72
CA VAL A 425 10.81 -4.90 -17.15
C VAL A 425 9.33 -5.10 -17.41
N ASN A 426 8.68 -6.06 -16.72
CA ASN A 426 7.25 -6.34 -16.91
C ASN A 426 6.36 -5.12 -16.64
N ASN A 427 6.65 -4.38 -15.59
CA ASN A 427 5.77 -3.30 -15.14
C ASN A 427 6.09 -1.96 -15.86
N LEU A 428 7.37 -1.56 -15.88
CA LEU A 428 7.75 -0.25 -16.40
C LEU A 428 7.77 -0.22 -17.93
N LEU A 429 8.12 -1.32 -18.60
CA LEU A 429 8.10 -1.35 -20.06
C LEU A 429 6.68 -1.17 -20.60
N VAL A 430 5.71 -1.90 -20.05
CA VAL A 430 4.29 -1.76 -20.44
C VAL A 430 3.77 -0.36 -20.09
N HIS A 431 4.13 0.14 -18.89
CA HIS A 431 3.72 1.47 -18.43
C HIS A 431 4.24 2.58 -19.35
N PHE A 432 5.54 2.61 -19.64
CA PHE A 432 6.13 3.62 -20.52
C PHE A 432 5.61 3.53 -21.96
N THR A 433 5.31 2.30 -22.43
CA THR A 433 4.74 2.10 -23.77
C THR A 433 3.32 2.61 -23.86
N ALA A 434 2.52 2.45 -22.79
CA ALA A 434 1.12 2.87 -22.75
C ALA A 434 0.95 4.38 -22.46
N SER A 435 1.96 5.04 -21.88
CA SER A 435 1.91 6.46 -21.55
C SER A 435 1.99 7.32 -22.81
N GLU A 436 1.00 8.20 -23.01
CA GLU A 436 1.00 9.18 -24.11
C GLU A 436 1.95 10.35 -23.85
N THR A 437 2.30 10.58 -22.58
CA THR A 437 3.24 11.63 -22.18
C THR A 437 4.65 11.07 -22.14
N SER A 438 5.57 11.71 -22.90
CA SER A 438 7.01 11.42 -22.82
C SER A 438 7.51 11.83 -21.43
N THR A 439 7.65 10.87 -20.53
CA THR A 439 8.37 11.10 -19.26
C THR A 439 9.86 10.96 -19.52
N ASN A 440 10.67 11.81 -18.90
CA ASN A 440 12.14 11.73 -18.98
C ASN A 440 12.70 10.65 -18.01
N ASP A 441 11.85 9.77 -17.52
CA ASP A 441 12.20 8.71 -16.60
C ASP A 441 12.99 7.60 -17.30
N MET A 442 13.95 7.01 -16.60
CA MET A 442 14.83 5.97 -17.12
C MET A 442 14.89 4.77 -16.17
N VAL A 443 15.28 3.63 -16.71
CA VAL A 443 15.54 2.40 -15.95
C VAL A 443 17.02 2.04 -16.10
N PHE A 444 17.67 1.72 -14.99
CA PHE A 444 19.06 1.32 -14.98
C PHE A 444 19.19 -0.03 -14.26
N LEU A 445 19.31 -1.09 -15.04
CA LEU A 445 19.36 -2.47 -14.60
C LEU A 445 20.81 -2.93 -14.33
N ASP A 446 20.93 -4.02 -13.62
CA ASP A 446 22.20 -4.70 -13.41
C ASP A 446 22.77 -5.21 -14.75
N GLY A 447 24.06 -5.33 -14.85
CA GLY A 447 24.74 -5.66 -16.11
C GLY A 447 24.51 -7.10 -16.58
N ASP A 448 24.17 -8.01 -15.68
CA ASP A 448 23.84 -9.41 -15.99
C ASP A 448 22.54 -9.55 -16.82
N MET A 449 21.70 -8.53 -16.79
CA MET A 449 20.49 -8.46 -17.64
C MET A 449 20.78 -8.00 -19.08
N ARG A 450 22.01 -7.59 -19.39
CA ARG A 450 22.41 -7.17 -20.73
C ARG A 450 22.40 -8.38 -21.68
N ARG A 451 21.55 -8.32 -22.70
CA ARG A 451 21.50 -9.33 -23.76
C ARG A 451 22.15 -8.81 -25.02
N CYS A 452 23.09 -9.58 -25.57
CA CYS A 452 23.65 -9.26 -26.86
C CYS A 452 22.64 -9.58 -27.97
N VAL A 453 22.31 -8.60 -28.82
CA VAL A 453 21.54 -8.85 -30.04
C VAL A 453 22.45 -9.64 -31.00
N ARG A 454 22.10 -10.87 -31.29
CA ARG A 454 22.89 -11.78 -32.17
C ARG A 454 22.66 -11.46 -33.66
N SER A 455 22.85 -10.24 -34.10
CA SER A 455 22.72 -9.93 -35.53
C SER A 455 23.91 -9.26 -36.20
N HIS A 456 25.01 -9.03 -35.46
CA HIS A 456 26.26 -8.49 -36.02
C HIS A 456 27.47 -9.28 -35.49
N GLU A 457 28.53 -9.34 -36.32
CA GLU A 457 29.78 -10.01 -35.93
C GLU A 457 30.43 -9.30 -34.73
N VAL A 458 30.98 -10.08 -33.80
CA VAL A 458 31.50 -9.64 -32.49
C VAL A 458 32.52 -8.48 -32.59
N GLY A 459 33.22 -8.35 -33.71
CA GLY A 459 34.21 -7.28 -33.95
C GLY A 459 33.66 -5.89 -34.21
N ASP A 460 32.45 -5.79 -34.72
CA ASP A 460 31.78 -4.50 -34.97
C ASP A 460 31.18 -3.92 -33.68
N PHE A 461 30.73 -4.79 -32.79
CA PHE A 461 30.09 -4.42 -31.53
C PHE A 461 31.06 -3.76 -30.52
N GLU A 462 32.31 -4.24 -30.41
CA GLU A 462 33.33 -3.61 -29.53
C GLU A 462 33.73 -2.23 -30.02
N ARG A 463 33.87 -2.05 -31.32
CA ARG A 463 34.25 -0.76 -31.92
C ARG A 463 33.17 0.30 -31.80
N GLU A 464 31.90 -0.11 -31.86
CA GLU A 464 30.74 0.78 -31.81
C GLU A 464 30.32 1.13 -30.36
N LEU A 465 30.66 0.29 -29.39
CA LEU A 465 30.58 0.61 -27.95
C LEU A 465 31.61 1.67 -27.55
N GLU A 466 32.80 1.65 -28.21
CA GLU A 466 33.83 2.66 -28.02
C GLU A 466 33.47 4.00 -28.68
N GLU A 467 32.72 3.99 -29.78
CA GLU A 467 32.34 5.18 -30.55
C GLU A 467 30.95 5.76 -30.14
N GLY A 468 30.18 5.09 -29.28
CA GLY A 468 28.90 5.58 -28.73
C GLY A 468 27.75 5.74 -29.72
N THR A 469 27.86 5.15 -30.93
CA THR A 469 26.95 5.45 -32.06
C THR A 469 25.87 4.41 -32.35
N LEU A 470 25.88 3.21 -31.76
CA LEU A 470 25.16 2.09 -32.35
C LEU A 470 23.71 1.86 -31.96
N CYS A 471 23.26 2.25 -30.79
CA CYS A 471 21.89 1.92 -30.35
C CYS A 471 20.77 2.71 -31.05
N HIS A 472 21.06 3.88 -31.63
CA HIS A 472 20.02 4.79 -32.12
C HIS A 472 19.76 4.74 -33.65
N GLN A 473 20.70 4.29 -34.46
CA GLN A 473 20.60 4.39 -35.92
C GLN A 473 20.04 3.14 -36.61
N VAL A 474 20.27 1.95 -36.10
CA VAL A 474 19.87 0.68 -36.77
C VAL A 474 18.37 0.43 -36.74
N MET A 475 17.63 1.01 -35.80
CA MET A 475 16.18 0.80 -35.68
C MET A 475 15.30 1.82 -36.42
N ARG A 476 15.85 2.92 -36.93
CA ARG A 476 15.08 3.94 -37.68
C ARG A 476 14.96 3.70 -39.16
N GLU A 477 15.79 2.87 -39.76
CA GLU A 477 15.77 2.60 -41.20
C GLU A 477 15.46 1.13 -41.48
N ASN A 478 14.19 0.86 -41.80
CA ASN A 478 13.70 -0.34 -42.51
C ASN A 478 13.88 -1.70 -41.81
N ILE A 479 12.99 -2.03 -40.88
CA ILE A 479 12.63 -3.42 -40.63
C ILE A 479 11.64 -3.81 -41.76
N PRO A 480 12.00 -4.69 -42.71
CA PRO A 480 11.08 -5.11 -43.76
C PRO A 480 9.84 -5.82 -43.18
N GLU A 481 8.66 -5.62 -43.75
CA GLU A 481 7.41 -6.28 -43.33
C GLU A 481 7.52 -7.81 -43.20
N THR A 482 8.49 -8.43 -43.83
CA THR A 482 8.79 -9.87 -43.77
C THR A 482 9.41 -10.35 -42.45
N GLU A 483 9.92 -9.46 -41.59
CA GLU A 483 10.54 -9.80 -40.29
C GLU A 483 9.54 -9.73 -39.13
N TYR A 484 8.31 -9.27 -39.32
CA TYR A 484 7.29 -9.20 -38.27
C TYR A 484 6.91 -10.56 -37.65
N SER A 485 7.18 -11.67 -38.34
CA SER A 485 6.97 -13.02 -37.79
C SER A 485 7.85 -13.32 -36.57
N ASN A 486 8.88 -12.51 -36.31
CA ASN A 486 9.87 -12.70 -35.23
C ASN A 486 9.81 -11.69 -34.10
N ILE A 487 8.82 -10.76 -34.09
CA ILE A 487 8.78 -9.69 -33.06
C ILE A 487 8.73 -10.25 -31.63
N ASP A 488 8.01 -11.33 -31.39
CA ASP A 488 7.95 -11.98 -30.07
C ASP A 488 9.29 -12.63 -29.69
N THR A 489 10.02 -13.13 -30.68
CA THR A 489 11.38 -13.67 -30.48
C THR A 489 12.34 -12.54 -30.14
N THR A 490 12.29 -11.41 -30.86
CA THR A 490 13.12 -10.23 -30.61
C THR A 490 12.85 -9.65 -29.21
N ILE A 491 11.57 -9.49 -28.84
CA ILE A 491 11.20 -9.04 -27.48
C ILE A 491 11.78 -10.00 -26.42
N ARG A 492 11.64 -11.33 -26.64
CA ARG A 492 12.16 -12.32 -25.70
C ARG A 492 13.68 -12.31 -25.59
N GLU A 493 14.39 -12.13 -26.69
CA GLU A 493 15.86 -12.05 -26.70
C GLU A 493 16.36 -10.82 -25.95
N GLN A 494 15.70 -9.66 -26.13
CA GLN A 494 16.11 -8.41 -25.51
C GLN A 494 15.64 -8.26 -24.05
N THR A 495 14.42 -8.68 -23.75
CA THR A 495 13.82 -8.48 -22.41
C THR A 495 13.84 -9.73 -21.53
N SER A 496 14.32 -10.87 -22.04
CA SER A 496 14.21 -12.19 -21.43
C SER A 496 12.76 -12.69 -21.22
N LYS A 497 11.77 -12.01 -21.80
CA LYS A 497 10.34 -12.31 -21.66
C LYS A 497 9.69 -12.60 -23.01
N CYS A 498 8.76 -13.56 -23.05
CA CYS A 498 7.93 -13.77 -24.23
C CYS A 498 6.96 -12.60 -24.40
N GLY A 499 6.77 -12.09 -25.61
CA GLY A 499 5.83 -11.02 -25.90
C GLY A 499 4.38 -11.30 -25.47
N SER A 500 4.00 -12.59 -25.39
CA SER A 500 2.71 -13.05 -24.84
C SER A 500 2.62 -12.99 -23.31
N SER A 501 3.73 -12.83 -22.60
CA SER A 501 3.76 -12.69 -21.12
C SER A 501 3.46 -11.29 -20.62
N PHE A 502 3.41 -10.29 -21.51
CA PHE A 502 3.05 -8.92 -21.15
C PHE A 502 1.54 -8.72 -21.22
N ALA A 503 0.96 -8.13 -20.21
CA ALA A 503 -0.43 -7.68 -20.22
C ALA A 503 -0.54 -6.40 -21.06
N LEU A 504 -0.88 -6.54 -22.35
CA LEU A 504 -0.98 -5.41 -23.27
C LEU A 504 -2.28 -4.63 -23.02
N PRO A 505 -2.23 -3.31 -22.74
CA PRO A 505 -3.40 -2.46 -22.56
C PRO A 505 -4.02 -2.13 -23.93
N LEU A 506 -4.87 -3.02 -24.45
CA LEU A 506 -5.55 -2.83 -25.72
C LEU A 506 -6.93 -2.22 -25.50
N ASN A 507 -7.32 -1.24 -26.34
CA ASN A 507 -8.63 -0.64 -26.30
C ASN A 507 -9.68 -1.60 -26.89
N GLY A 508 -10.54 -2.08 -26.03
CA GLY A 508 -11.85 -2.70 -26.08
C GLY A 508 -12.38 -3.42 -27.32
N GLY A 509 -13.17 -4.46 -27.10
CA GLY A 509 -14.09 -5.08 -28.04
C GLY A 509 -13.57 -6.36 -28.71
N ASN A 510 -14.49 -7.29 -28.99
CA ASN A 510 -14.28 -8.62 -29.59
C ASN A 510 -13.79 -8.65 -31.04
N ALA A 511 -13.11 -7.61 -31.54
CA ALA A 511 -12.52 -7.59 -32.86
C ALA A 511 -11.09 -8.13 -32.85
N ASP A 512 -10.64 -8.65 -34.00
CA ASP A 512 -9.27 -9.11 -34.19
C ASP A 512 -8.29 -7.92 -33.99
N ASN A 513 -7.60 -7.88 -32.86
CA ASN A 513 -6.69 -6.81 -32.47
C ASN A 513 -5.23 -7.12 -32.86
N SER A 514 -4.99 -7.95 -33.87
CA SER A 514 -3.64 -8.38 -34.28
C SER A 514 -2.75 -7.19 -34.69
N GLU A 515 -3.28 -6.23 -35.41
CA GLU A 515 -2.56 -5.02 -35.84
C GLU A 515 -2.19 -4.11 -34.66
N GLN A 516 -3.14 -3.85 -33.75
CA GLN A 516 -2.88 -3.07 -32.54
C GLN A 516 -1.85 -3.75 -31.62
N LYS A 517 -1.88 -5.08 -31.51
CA LYS A 517 -0.88 -5.84 -30.76
C LYS A 517 0.51 -5.70 -31.37
N LEU A 518 0.61 -5.76 -32.68
CA LEU A 518 1.87 -5.60 -33.39
C LEU A 518 2.43 -4.19 -33.21
N GLU A 519 1.62 -3.17 -33.42
CA GLU A 519 2.01 -1.77 -33.20
C GLU A 519 2.48 -1.52 -31.77
N PHE A 520 1.75 -2.05 -30.77
CA PHE A 520 2.14 -1.92 -29.36
C PHE A 520 3.48 -2.63 -29.08
N LYS A 521 3.71 -3.81 -29.62
CA LYS A 521 4.96 -4.56 -29.46
C LYS A 521 6.17 -3.85 -30.12
N LEU A 522 5.99 -3.25 -31.29
CA LEU A 522 7.02 -2.44 -31.93
C LEU A 522 7.37 -1.21 -31.06
N ARG A 523 6.33 -0.54 -30.52
CA ARG A 523 6.51 0.57 -29.60
C ARG A 523 7.22 0.14 -28.31
N MET A 524 6.93 -1.05 -27.78
CA MET A 524 7.63 -1.62 -26.62
C MET A 524 9.14 -1.77 -26.87
N LEU A 525 9.54 -2.27 -28.04
CA LEU A 525 10.96 -2.40 -28.40
C LEU A 525 11.66 -1.03 -28.43
N ASN A 526 11.05 -0.04 -29.06
CA ASN A 526 11.58 1.32 -29.09
C ASN A 526 11.73 1.90 -27.69
N VAL A 527 10.70 1.77 -26.85
CA VAL A 527 10.73 2.24 -25.46
C VAL A 527 11.79 1.50 -24.65
N PHE A 528 11.97 0.20 -24.86
CA PHE A 528 13.01 -0.55 -24.18
C PHE A 528 14.40 0.01 -24.51
N HIS A 529 14.70 0.25 -25.78
CA HIS A 529 15.99 0.83 -26.20
C HIS A 529 16.19 2.27 -25.72
N GLU A 530 15.15 3.07 -25.67
CA GLU A 530 15.25 4.47 -25.26
C GLU A 530 15.35 4.65 -23.74
N LYS A 531 14.65 3.80 -22.96
CA LYS A 531 14.44 4.02 -21.53
C LYS A 531 15.21 3.07 -20.63
N PHE A 532 15.70 1.93 -21.15
CA PHE A 532 16.39 0.92 -20.36
C PHE A 532 17.88 0.92 -20.67
N GLN A 533 18.69 1.12 -19.64
CA GLN A 533 20.14 1.05 -19.72
C GLN A 533 20.68 0.08 -18.66
N PHE A 534 21.93 -0.32 -18.80
CA PHE A 534 22.54 -1.37 -17.98
C PHE A 534 23.83 -0.89 -17.33
N MET A 535 24.08 -1.35 -16.11
CA MET A 535 25.35 -1.14 -15.42
C MET A 535 26.52 -1.74 -16.22
N SER A 536 27.69 -1.20 -16.06
CA SER A 536 28.91 -1.77 -16.65
C SER A 536 29.40 -3.04 -15.95
N ALA A 537 29.06 -3.22 -14.67
CA ALA A 537 29.30 -4.44 -13.89
C ALA A 537 28.07 -5.32 -13.90
N ASP A 538 28.24 -6.64 -13.73
CA ASP A 538 27.11 -7.57 -13.74
C ASP A 538 26.19 -7.35 -12.55
N THR A 539 26.71 -7.03 -11.37
CA THR A 539 25.93 -6.70 -10.18
C THR A 539 26.51 -5.50 -9.41
N PRO A 540 25.69 -4.79 -8.63
CA PRO A 540 26.19 -3.72 -7.75
C PRO A 540 27.19 -4.23 -6.71
N GLU A 541 27.02 -5.46 -6.22
CA GLU A 541 27.96 -6.09 -5.28
C GLU A 541 29.33 -6.31 -5.92
N GLU A 542 29.37 -6.78 -7.16
CA GLU A 542 30.61 -6.90 -7.92
C GLU A 542 31.33 -5.55 -8.02
N LEU A 543 30.63 -4.54 -8.53
CA LEU A 543 31.18 -3.19 -8.65
C LEU A 543 31.79 -2.73 -7.34
N VAL A 544 31.01 -2.76 -6.25
CA VAL A 544 31.42 -2.24 -4.95
C VAL A 544 32.59 -3.03 -4.36
N TRP A 545 32.61 -4.34 -4.56
CA TRP A 545 33.71 -5.19 -4.11
C TRP A 545 34.99 -4.88 -4.87
N GLU A 546 34.93 -4.82 -6.20
CA GLU A 546 36.11 -4.66 -7.04
C GLU A 546 36.75 -3.26 -6.91
N VAL A 547 35.95 -2.19 -6.82
CA VAL A 547 36.47 -0.82 -6.74
C VAL A 547 36.98 -0.42 -5.35
N ALA A 548 36.65 -1.18 -4.31
CA ALA A 548 37.03 -0.82 -2.94
C ALA A 548 38.53 -1.00 -2.70
N THR A 549 39.17 0.00 -2.05
CA THR A 549 40.57 0.02 -1.64
C THR A 549 40.70 0.16 -0.13
N GLY A 550 41.74 -0.47 0.43
CA GLY A 550 42.03 -0.44 1.86
C GLY A 550 42.93 0.72 2.28
N ASN A 551 42.94 0.95 3.61
CA ASN A 551 43.92 1.76 4.27
C ASN A 551 44.52 0.99 5.48
N GLU A 552 45.40 1.60 6.25
CA GLU A 552 46.06 0.97 7.41
C GLU A 552 45.08 0.44 8.47
N LEU A 553 43.87 1.07 8.61
CA LEU A 553 42.84 0.72 9.59
C LEU A 553 41.86 -0.33 9.08
N PHE A 554 41.69 -0.47 7.75
CA PHE A 554 40.76 -1.41 7.13
C PHE A 554 41.41 -2.02 5.89
N ASN A 555 42.01 -3.18 6.07
CA ASN A 555 42.76 -3.88 5.02
C ASN A 555 41.85 -4.64 4.08
N ILE A 556 41.26 -3.94 3.10
CA ILE A 556 40.38 -4.54 2.08
C ILE A 556 41.12 -5.57 1.24
N SER A 557 42.41 -5.40 0.96
CA SER A 557 43.19 -6.35 0.16
C SER A 557 43.26 -7.72 0.84
N ALA A 558 43.53 -7.78 2.16
CA ALA A 558 43.51 -9.01 2.93
C ALA A 558 42.11 -9.64 3.01
N ILE A 559 41.03 -8.80 3.08
CA ILE A 559 39.66 -9.28 3.03
C ILE A 559 39.34 -9.91 1.68
N LYS A 560 39.69 -9.25 0.57
CA LYS A 560 39.49 -9.78 -0.79
C LYS A 560 40.21 -11.10 -1.03
N GLU A 561 41.45 -11.23 -0.52
CA GLU A 561 42.23 -12.47 -0.61
C GLU A 561 41.55 -13.62 0.16
N ARG A 562 41.07 -13.34 1.39
CA ARG A 562 40.40 -14.32 2.24
C ARG A 562 39.08 -14.81 1.67
N PHE A 563 38.29 -13.92 1.06
CA PHE A 563 37.01 -14.22 0.41
C PHE A 563 37.13 -14.27 -1.12
N SER A 564 38.11 -15.01 -1.64
CA SER A 564 38.36 -15.12 -3.08
C SER A 564 37.29 -15.93 -3.83
N ASN A 565 36.63 -16.89 -3.17
CA ASN A 565 35.65 -17.80 -3.76
C ASN A 565 34.20 -17.43 -3.46
N GLY A 566 33.28 -17.83 -4.33
CA GLY A 566 31.82 -17.57 -4.18
C GLY A 566 31.32 -16.34 -4.90
N SER A 567 29.99 -16.15 -4.95
CA SER A 567 29.36 -14.97 -5.52
C SER A 567 29.67 -13.72 -4.68
N TYR A 568 29.63 -12.52 -5.27
CA TYR A 568 29.84 -11.27 -4.53
C TYR A 568 28.82 -11.05 -3.42
N LYS A 569 27.59 -11.50 -3.60
CA LYS A 569 26.55 -11.51 -2.54
C LYS A 569 26.94 -12.42 -1.37
N ASP A 570 27.47 -13.62 -1.67
CA ASP A 570 27.95 -14.54 -0.63
C ASP A 570 29.16 -14.00 0.11
N LYS A 571 30.10 -13.35 -0.59
CA LYS A 571 31.27 -12.70 0.02
C LYS A 571 30.86 -11.63 1.05
N PHE A 572 29.92 -10.75 0.70
CA PHE A 572 29.40 -9.74 1.63
C PHE A 572 28.62 -10.35 2.78
N ARG A 573 27.84 -11.41 2.55
CA ARG A 573 27.13 -12.13 3.60
C ARG A 573 28.10 -12.76 4.59
N GLN A 574 29.07 -13.54 4.12
CA GLN A 574 30.08 -14.19 4.98
C GLN A 574 30.90 -13.16 5.77
N LEU A 575 31.30 -12.06 5.14
CA LEU A 575 32.00 -10.99 5.83
C LEU A 575 31.13 -10.32 6.89
N SER A 576 29.84 -10.18 6.64
CA SER A 576 28.88 -9.62 7.61
C SER A 576 28.62 -10.58 8.76
N GLU A 577 28.53 -11.90 8.48
CA GLU A 577 28.41 -12.95 9.51
C GLU A 577 29.62 -12.96 10.45
N GLU A 578 30.83 -12.75 9.92
CA GLU A 578 32.04 -12.62 10.77
C GLU A 578 32.05 -11.35 11.62
N GLU A 579 31.55 -10.22 11.10
CA GLU A 579 31.59 -8.95 11.81
C GLU A 579 30.44 -8.79 12.83
N TYR A 580 29.24 -9.32 12.51
CA TYR A 580 28.01 -9.11 13.29
C TYR A 580 27.41 -10.39 13.87
N GLY A 581 27.90 -11.59 13.47
CA GLY A 581 27.37 -12.89 13.89
C GLY A 581 26.51 -13.59 12.84
N GLU A 582 26.20 -14.89 13.07
CA GLU A 582 25.48 -15.75 12.13
C GLU A 582 24.06 -15.27 11.76
N ASP A 583 23.40 -14.47 12.63
CA ASP A 583 22.07 -13.90 12.43
C ASP A 583 22.12 -12.54 11.71
N THR A 584 23.10 -12.29 10.87
CA THR A 584 23.27 -11.00 10.17
C THR A 584 22.05 -10.63 9.33
N THR A 585 21.66 -9.36 9.42
CA THR A 585 20.48 -8.82 8.73
C THR A 585 20.83 -8.18 7.38
N ALA A 586 19.90 -8.10 6.46
CA ALA A 586 20.07 -7.37 5.19
C ALA A 586 20.53 -5.92 5.38
N LYS A 587 20.17 -5.29 6.50
CA LYS A 587 20.60 -3.93 6.85
C LYS A 587 22.09 -3.88 7.21
N GLU A 588 22.59 -4.83 7.96
CA GLU A 588 24.01 -4.93 8.32
C GLU A 588 24.88 -5.22 7.10
N ILE A 589 24.42 -6.12 6.22
CA ILE A 589 25.09 -6.36 4.94
C ILE A 589 25.16 -5.06 4.12
N PHE A 590 24.08 -4.32 4.02
CA PHE A 590 24.04 -3.06 3.28
C PHE A 590 24.95 -1.98 3.91
N GLU A 591 25.01 -1.86 5.24
CA GLU A 591 25.94 -0.94 5.90
C GLU A 591 27.41 -1.30 5.60
N LEU A 592 27.73 -2.59 5.52
CA LEU A 592 29.04 -3.08 5.13
C LEU A 592 29.33 -2.72 3.66
N GLN A 593 28.40 -2.97 2.75
CA GLN A 593 28.50 -2.61 1.33
C GLN A 593 28.73 -1.08 1.15
N LYS A 594 28.03 -0.25 1.90
CA LYS A 594 28.24 1.21 1.91
C LYS A 594 29.65 1.60 2.38
N ARG A 595 30.21 0.88 3.37
CA ARG A 595 31.58 1.12 3.81
C ARG A 595 32.60 0.79 2.72
N PHE A 596 32.38 -0.26 1.93
CA PHE A 596 33.20 -0.59 0.77
C PHE A 596 33.03 0.48 -0.32
N LEU A 597 31.82 0.88 -0.67
CA LEU A 597 31.54 1.93 -1.65
C LEU A 597 32.17 3.28 -1.26
N ALA A 598 32.17 3.63 0.01
CA ALA A 598 32.79 4.86 0.51
C ALA A 598 34.33 4.85 0.35
N ARG A 599 34.94 3.65 0.25
CA ARG A 599 36.39 3.44 0.06
C ARG A 599 36.76 3.09 -1.37
N ARG A 600 35.88 3.38 -2.33
CA ARG A 600 36.16 3.12 -3.75
C ARG A 600 37.38 3.90 -4.26
N ASP A 601 38.18 3.28 -5.10
CA ASP A 601 39.14 3.96 -5.94
C ASP A 601 38.40 4.68 -7.07
N ARG A 602 38.37 6.00 -6.99
CA ARG A 602 37.68 6.87 -7.96
C ARG A 602 38.34 6.87 -9.35
N ASN A 603 39.56 6.38 -9.45
CA ASN A 603 40.34 6.29 -10.67
C ASN A 603 40.43 4.85 -11.22
N SER A 604 39.82 3.88 -10.54
CA SER A 604 39.81 2.51 -11.04
C SER A 604 39.09 2.43 -12.40
N PRO A 605 39.58 1.61 -13.33
CA PRO A 605 38.92 1.45 -14.64
C PRO A 605 37.44 1.06 -14.52
N GLN A 606 37.09 0.19 -13.55
CA GLN A 606 35.73 -0.25 -13.32
C GLN A 606 34.82 0.90 -12.85
N TRP A 607 35.30 1.75 -11.93
CA TRP A 607 34.54 2.93 -11.48
C TRP A 607 34.39 3.98 -12.57
N LEU A 608 35.40 4.21 -13.36
CA LEU A 608 35.34 5.15 -14.49
C LEU A 608 34.36 4.68 -15.56
N LYS A 609 34.36 3.37 -15.89
CA LYS A 609 33.39 2.77 -16.81
C LYS A 609 31.97 2.85 -16.27
N PHE A 610 31.76 2.61 -14.96
CA PHE A 610 30.46 2.77 -14.33
C PHE A 610 29.98 4.23 -14.36
N LYS A 611 30.85 5.19 -14.06
CA LYS A 611 30.51 6.62 -14.18
C LYS A 611 30.11 6.99 -15.60
N GLU A 612 30.76 6.43 -16.62
CA GLU A 612 30.40 6.70 -18.00
C GLU A 612 28.99 6.16 -18.33
N SER A 613 28.65 4.95 -17.91
CA SER A 613 27.27 4.43 -18.08
C SER A 613 26.23 5.29 -17.36
N VAL A 614 26.56 5.81 -16.18
CA VAL A 614 25.68 6.76 -15.46
C VAL A 614 25.62 8.13 -16.17
N ARG A 615 26.73 8.61 -16.77
CA ARG A 615 26.73 9.84 -17.55
C ARG A 615 25.80 9.75 -18.75
N LEU A 616 25.84 8.65 -19.51
CA LEU A 616 24.93 8.40 -20.63
C LEU A 616 23.47 8.37 -20.16
N LEU A 617 23.21 7.77 -19.00
CA LEU A 617 21.87 7.73 -18.40
C LEU A 617 21.30 9.12 -18.11
N ILE A 618 22.13 10.10 -17.69
CA ILE A 618 21.69 11.44 -17.32
C ILE A 618 21.70 12.44 -18.48
N GLN A 619 22.46 12.20 -19.57
CA GLN A 619 22.64 13.11 -20.71
C GLN A 619 21.62 12.97 -21.84
N VAL A 620 20.68 12.03 -21.77
CA VAL A 620 19.69 11.73 -22.85
C VAL A 620 18.80 12.93 -23.23
N GLU A 621 18.78 14.02 -22.48
CA GLU A 621 18.01 15.23 -22.81
C GLU A 621 18.54 16.06 -23.99
N ASP A 622 19.87 16.04 -24.27
CA ASP A 622 20.45 16.95 -25.27
C ASP A 622 20.20 16.53 -26.73
N LEU A 623 19.86 15.29 -26.99
CA LEU A 623 19.65 14.79 -28.37
C LEU A 623 18.27 15.08 -28.95
N SER A 624 17.23 15.28 -28.11
CA SER A 624 15.88 15.58 -28.57
C SER A 624 15.68 17.05 -28.99
N LEU A 625 16.51 17.98 -28.47
CA LEU A 625 16.45 19.40 -28.80
C LEU A 625 17.24 19.73 -30.09
N GLN A 626 18.22 18.91 -30.49
CA GLN A 626 18.96 19.08 -31.73
C GLN A 626 18.26 18.52 -32.97
N ALA A 627 17.25 17.64 -32.80
CA ALA A 627 16.44 17.11 -33.91
C ALA A 627 15.22 17.99 -34.23
N ALA A 628 14.94 19.03 -33.41
CA ALA A 628 13.80 19.96 -33.59
C ALA A 628 14.26 21.38 -34.00
N SER A 629 15.55 21.63 -34.15
CA SER A 629 16.16 22.83 -34.76
C SER A 629 16.73 22.49 -36.15
#